data_1a4d859a33169b9eb07bae7c60aefa25
#
_entry.id   1a4d859a33169b9eb07bae7c60aefa25
#
_cell.length_a   1.000
_cell.length_b   1.000
_cell.length_c   1.000
_cell.angle_alpha   90.00
_cell.angle_beta   90.00
_cell.angle_gamma   90.00
#
_symmetry.space_group_name_H-M   'P 1'
#
loop_
_entity.id
_entity.type
_entity.pdbx_description
1 polymer ?
#
loop_
_entity_poly.entity_id
_entity_poly.type
_entity_poly.pdbx_seq_one_letter_code
_entity_poly.pdbx_strand_id
1 'polypeptide(L)'
;MKRHTALTSTYVNEFDIDGTLTAQSPSGAHRDPLRRVGRGVLVAIGIALCFMPEAGGSKPVQYVSYKEYAYYALGYNLKEYKCLSILYGKESAWNPRAVNGSHYGIPQGKSEWLRTQDGYTQIQWGLDYIGHRYGEPCIALAHWRAKGWH
;
A
#
# COMPACT_ATOMS: atom_id res chain seq x y z
N MET A 1 7.03 15.67 -27.22
CA MET A 1 6.23 14.57 -26.64
C MET A 1 7.18 13.57 -26.02
N LYS A 2 7.35 13.59 -24.68
CA LYS A 2 8.14 12.60 -23.92
C LYS A 2 7.16 11.74 -23.15
N ARG A 3 7.11 10.44 -23.45
CA ARG A 3 6.28 9.47 -22.73
C ARG A 3 7.02 9.08 -21.46
N HIS A 4 6.46 9.39 -20.31
CA HIS A 4 6.89 8.83 -19.04
C HIS A 4 6.25 7.46 -18.86
N THR A 5 7.08 6.43 -18.93
CA THR A 5 6.68 5.05 -18.60
C THR A 5 6.65 4.94 -17.09
N ALA A 6 5.45 4.94 -16.50
CA ALA A 6 5.25 4.63 -15.09
C ALA A 6 5.43 3.11 -14.91
N LEU A 7 6.38 2.72 -14.06
CA LEU A 7 6.50 1.35 -13.56
C LEU A 7 5.36 1.12 -12.58
N THR A 8 4.27 0.54 -13.05
CA THR A 8 3.18 0.07 -12.23
C THR A 8 3.62 -1.21 -11.53
N SER A 9 3.93 -1.12 -10.25
CA SER A 9 3.95 -2.29 -9.38
C SER A 9 2.52 -2.81 -9.26
N THR A 10 2.25 -3.91 -9.95
CA THR A 10 0.94 -4.54 -9.98
C THR A 10 0.76 -5.34 -8.67
N TYR A 11 0.33 -4.67 -7.62
CA TYR A 11 -0.30 -5.33 -6.48
C TYR A 11 -1.79 -5.42 -6.82
N VAL A 12 -2.23 -6.56 -7.29
CA VAL A 12 -3.65 -6.81 -7.56
C VAL A 12 -4.29 -7.18 -6.24
N ASN A 13 -4.94 -6.22 -5.60
CA ASN A 13 -5.81 -6.48 -4.47
C ASN A 13 -7.20 -6.79 -5.04
N GLU A 14 -7.59 -8.05 -5.03
CA GLU A 14 -8.93 -8.48 -5.39
C GLU A 14 -9.81 -8.42 -4.14
N PHE A 15 -10.90 -7.66 -4.21
CA PHE A 15 -11.90 -7.58 -3.16
C PHE A 15 -13.02 -8.59 -3.45
N ASP A 16 -13.34 -9.43 -2.48
CA ASP A 16 -14.54 -10.25 -2.53
C ASP A 16 -15.80 -9.40 -2.37
N ILE A 17 -16.93 -9.94 -2.84
CA ILE A 17 -18.24 -9.27 -2.85
C ILE A 17 -18.75 -8.83 -1.48
N ASP A 18 -18.13 -9.28 -0.40
CA ASP A 18 -18.39 -8.89 1.00
C ASP A 18 -17.41 -7.85 1.54
N GLY A 19 -16.48 -7.34 0.71
CA GLY A 19 -15.51 -6.31 1.09
C GLY A 19 -14.30 -6.83 1.86
N THR A 20 -14.01 -8.13 1.80
CA THR A 20 -12.83 -8.73 2.45
C THR A 20 -11.64 -8.76 1.48
N LEU A 21 -10.51 -8.16 1.88
CA LEU A 21 -9.24 -8.25 1.16
C LEU A 21 -8.60 -9.61 1.40
N THR A 22 -8.49 -10.43 0.36
CA THR A 22 -7.67 -11.64 0.41
C THR A 22 -6.27 -11.34 -0.13
N ALA A 23 -5.28 -11.31 0.76
CA ALA A 23 -3.88 -11.24 0.37
C ALA A 23 -3.43 -12.60 -0.17
N GLN A 24 -3.36 -12.76 -1.49
CA GLN A 24 -2.71 -13.91 -2.08
C GLN A 24 -1.20 -13.70 -2.13
N SER A 25 -0.49 -14.52 -1.38
CA SER A 25 0.97 -14.65 -1.46
C SER A 25 1.33 -15.29 -2.81
N PRO A 26 2.31 -14.77 -3.55
CA PRO A 26 2.77 -15.42 -4.79
C PRO A 26 3.54 -16.69 -4.44
N SER A 27 2.86 -17.84 -4.45
CA SER A 27 3.48 -19.16 -4.42
C SER A 27 3.83 -19.57 -5.84
N GLY A 28 5.08 -19.43 -6.22
CA GLY A 28 5.60 -19.86 -7.52
C GLY A 28 7.10 -20.08 -7.46
N ALA A 29 7.56 -20.98 -6.59
CA ALA A 29 8.92 -21.48 -6.68
C ALA A 29 9.00 -22.48 -7.85
N HIS A 30 9.38 -21.99 -9.01
CA HIS A 30 9.78 -22.84 -10.14
C HIS A 30 11.11 -23.50 -9.79
N ARG A 31 11.10 -24.81 -9.55
CA ARG A 31 12.29 -25.62 -9.38
C ARG A 31 12.84 -25.95 -10.77
N ASP A 32 13.93 -25.35 -11.15
CA ASP A 32 14.69 -25.76 -12.31
C ASP A 32 15.45 -27.08 -12.03
N PRO A 33 15.39 -28.07 -12.98
CA PRO A 33 16.11 -29.31 -12.81
C PRO A 33 17.60 -29.11 -13.11
N LEU A 34 18.41 -29.70 -12.25
CA LEU A 34 19.88 -29.80 -12.28
C LEU A 34 20.42 -30.11 -13.67
N ARG A 35 21.10 -29.16 -14.29
CA ARG A 35 21.98 -29.43 -15.45
C ARG A 35 23.41 -29.63 -14.99
N ARG A 36 23.84 -30.89 -15.06
CA ARG A 36 25.23 -31.32 -14.91
C ARG A 36 26.08 -30.59 -15.96
N VAL A 37 27.08 -29.85 -15.53
CA VAL A 37 28.12 -29.34 -16.42
C VAL A 37 29.47 -29.83 -15.95
N GLY A 38 30.19 -30.40 -16.94
CA GLY A 38 31.43 -31.14 -16.83
C GLY A 38 32.63 -30.29 -16.42
N ARG A 39 33.66 -31.07 -16.01
CA ARG A 39 35.02 -30.63 -15.71
C ARG A 39 35.68 -29.99 -16.93
N GLY A 40 36.37 -28.88 -16.72
CA GLY A 40 37.38 -28.43 -17.65
C GLY A 40 37.77 -26.96 -17.52
N VAL A 41 39.07 -26.77 -17.29
CA VAL A 41 39.87 -25.57 -17.60
C VAL A 41 39.85 -24.42 -16.59
N LEU A 42 40.93 -24.38 -15.82
CA LEU A 42 41.44 -23.20 -15.11
C LEU A 42 41.90 -22.14 -16.14
N VAL A 43 41.19 -21.06 -16.27
CA VAL A 43 41.68 -19.83 -16.89
C VAL A 43 41.67 -18.76 -15.80
N ALA A 44 42.88 -18.33 -15.44
CA ALA A 44 43.08 -17.17 -14.59
C ALA A 44 42.66 -15.93 -15.36
N ILE A 45 41.50 -15.35 -14.99
CA ILE A 45 41.06 -14.07 -15.51
C ILE A 45 41.16 -13.06 -14.39
N GLY A 46 41.96 -12.01 -14.66
CA GLY A 46 42.18 -10.89 -13.76
C GLY A 46 40.89 -10.26 -13.28
N ILE A 47 40.85 -9.97 -11.99
CA ILE A 47 39.76 -9.27 -11.35
C ILE A 47 39.78 -7.82 -11.82
N ALA A 48 39.03 -7.51 -12.87
CA ALA A 48 38.64 -6.15 -13.17
C ALA A 48 37.61 -5.75 -12.10
N LEU A 49 38.00 -4.95 -11.12
CA LEU A 49 37.10 -4.26 -10.22
C LEU A 49 36.21 -3.33 -11.04
N CYS A 50 35.10 -3.84 -11.54
CA CYS A 50 34.02 -2.99 -12.04
C CYS A 50 33.47 -2.20 -10.85
N PHE A 51 33.86 -0.93 -10.80
CA PHE A 51 33.23 0.06 -9.93
C PHE A 51 31.78 0.19 -10.40
N MET A 52 30.88 -0.57 -9.79
CA MET A 52 29.44 -0.36 -9.99
C MET A 52 29.09 0.93 -9.26
N PRO A 53 28.52 1.92 -9.96
CA PRO A 53 27.97 3.08 -9.25
C PRO A 53 26.86 2.55 -8.33
N GLU A 54 27.01 2.82 -7.04
CA GLU A 54 25.95 2.56 -6.08
C GLU A 54 24.70 3.28 -6.58
N ALA A 55 23.65 2.51 -6.87
CA ALA A 55 22.33 3.06 -7.15
C ALA A 55 21.96 3.92 -5.95
N GLY A 56 21.91 5.24 -6.15
CA GLY A 56 21.61 6.21 -5.11
C GLY A 56 20.27 5.82 -4.46
N GLY A 57 20.38 5.14 -3.32
CA GLY A 57 19.23 4.75 -2.53
C GLY A 57 18.54 6.02 -2.08
N SER A 58 17.36 6.30 -2.62
CA SER A 58 16.50 7.34 -2.10
C SER A 58 16.24 7.02 -0.62
N LYS A 59 16.62 7.95 0.26
CA LYS A 59 16.35 7.77 1.70
C LYS A 59 14.86 7.52 1.88
N PRO A 60 14.46 6.54 2.71
CA PRO A 60 13.04 6.31 2.99
C PRO A 60 12.41 7.60 3.54
N VAL A 61 11.28 7.99 2.96
CA VAL A 61 10.54 9.16 3.43
C VAL A 61 10.01 8.85 4.83
N GLN A 62 10.49 9.59 5.82
CA GLN A 62 10.06 9.44 7.21
C GLN A 62 8.85 10.34 7.45
N TYR A 63 7.67 9.76 7.57
CA TYR A 63 6.47 10.50 7.94
C TYR A 63 6.43 10.75 9.45
N VAL A 64 6.14 11.99 9.86
CA VAL A 64 6.01 12.35 11.28
C VAL A 64 4.62 12.03 11.84
N SER A 65 3.60 11.93 10.97
CA SER A 65 2.22 11.65 11.40
C SER A 65 1.42 10.88 10.35
N TYR A 66 0.39 10.17 10.81
CA TYR A 66 -0.57 9.50 9.92
C TYR A 66 -1.28 10.46 8.96
N LYS A 67 -1.53 11.68 9.40
CA LYS A 67 -2.17 12.72 8.57
C LYS A 67 -1.26 13.18 7.44
N GLU A 68 0.03 13.36 7.73
CA GLU A 68 1.03 13.70 6.72
C GLU A 68 1.19 12.60 5.68
N TYR A 69 1.25 11.34 6.13
CA TYR A 69 1.27 10.20 5.23
C TYR A 69 0.04 10.16 4.33
N ALA A 70 -1.17 10.34 4.88
CA ALA A 70 -2.39 10.36 4.11
C ALA A 70 -2.43 11.48 3.05
N TYR A 71 -1.88 12.66 3.38
CA TYR A 71 -1.76 13.76 2.43
C TYR A 71 -0.79 13.42 1.28
N TYR A 72 0.34 12.81 1.60
CA TYR A 72 1.28 12.29 0.60
C TYR A 72 0.64 11.20 -0.28
N ALA A 73 -0.01 10.22 0.33
CA ALA A 73 -0.65 9.10 -0.38
C ALA A 73 -1.74 9.56 -1.36
N LEU A 74 -2.37 10.71 -1.09
CA LEU A 74 -3.32 11.38 -1.99
C LEU A 74 -2.63 12.28 -3.03
N GLY A 75 -1.33 12.16 -3.23
CA GLY A 75 -0.58 12.98 -4.19
C GLY A 75 -0.61 14.47 -3.87
N TYR A 76 -0.64 14.83 -2.59
CA TYR A 76 -0.78 16.22 -2.10
C TYR A 76 -2.07 16.93 -2.55
N ASN A 77 -3.12 16.19 -2.87
CA ASN A 77 -4.43 16.73 -3.20
C ASN A 77 -5.12 17.25 -1.93
N LEU A 78 -5.02 18.53 -1.67
CA LEU A 78 -5.53 19.16 -0.46
C LEU A 78 -7.06 19.04 -0.31
N LYS A 79 -7.80 19.03 -1.41
CA LYS A 79 -9.27 18.88 -1.40
C LYS A 79 -9.65 17.51 -0.86
N GLU A 80 -9.10 16.46 -1.45
CA GLU A 80 -9.42 15.08 -1.08
C GLU A 80 -8.86 14.75 0.32
N TYR A 81 -7.68 15.28 0.67
CA TYR A 81 -7.14 15.15 2.02
C TYR A 81 -8.06 15.78 3.09
N LYS A 82 -8.62 16.97 2.86
CA LYS A 82 -9.56 17.57 3.81
C LYS A 82 -10.79 16.70 4.04
N CYS A 83 -11.33 16.10 2.98
CA CYS A 83 -12.43 15.16 3.08
C CYS A 83 -12.05 13.91 3.88
N LEU A 84 -10.92 13.30 3.57
CA LEU A 84 -10.41 12.14 4.29
C LEU A 84 -10.15 12.45 5.75
N SER A 85 -9.56 13.62 6.03
CA SER A 85 -9.25 14.05 7.39
C SER A 85 -10.49 14.18 8.27
N ILE A 86 -11.58 14.67 7.70
CA ILE A 86 -12.88 14.74 8.38
C ILE A 86 -13.45 13.33 8.57
N LEU A 87 -13.42 12.49 7.53
CA LEU A 87 -13.96 11.13 7.56
C LEU A 87 -13.27 10.30 8.65
N TYR A 88 -11.95 10.17 8.61
CA TYR A 88 -11.19 9.39 9.60
C TYR A 88 -11.19 10.03 11.00
N GLY A 89 -11.39 11.34 11.07
CA GLY A 89 -11.66 12.03 12.34
C GLY A 89 -12.97 11.56 12.99
N LYS A 90 -13.99 11.27 12.19
CA LYS A 90 -15.29 10.75 12.65
C LYS A 90 -15.27 9.26 12.93
N GLU A 91 -14.53 8.49 12.16
CA GLU A 91 -14.44 7.03 12.31
C GLU A 91 -13.67 6.61 13.56
N SER A 92 -12.50 7.19 13.78
CA SER A 92 -11.59 6.72 14.84
C SER A 92 -10.83 7.83 15.56
N ALA A 93 -11.04 9.09 15.21
CA ALA A 93 -10.16 10.19 15.59
C ALA A 93 -8.68 9.92 15.21
N TRP A 94 -8.44 9.22 14.09
CA TRP A 94 -7.12 8.80 13.61
C TRP A 94 -6.40 7.82 14.56
N ASN A 95 -7.14 7.09 15.40
CA ASN A 95 -6.58 6.12 16.32
C ASN A 95 -6.41 4.75 15.62
N PRO A 96 -5.16 4.25 15.43
CA PRO A 96 -4.94 2.95 14.81
C PRO A 96 -5.37 1.76 15.67
N ARG A 97 -5.67 2.00 16.96
CA ARG A 97 -6.15 0.97 17.90
C ARG A 97 -7.66 1.06 18.15
N ALA A 98 -8.38 1.88 17.40
CA ALA A 98 -9.82 2.00 17.56
C ALA A 98 -10.51 0.69 17.19
N VAL A 99 -11.50 0.30 18.00
CA VAL A 99 -12.34 -0.88 17.79
C VAL A 99 -13.79 -0.49 18.08
N ASN A 100 -14.68 -0.78 17.12
CA ASN A 100 -16.11 -0.60 17.26
C ASN A 100 -16.83 -1.83 16.71
N GLY A 101 -17.17 -2.77 17.56
CA GLY A 101 -17.71 -4.07 17.15
C GLY A 101 -16.71 -4.84 16.28
N SER A 102 -17.06 -5.08 15.03
CA SER A 102 -16.22 -5.74 14.02
C SER A 102 -15.43 -4.77 13.13
N HIS A 103 -15.33 -3.49 13.50
CA HIS A 103 -14.64 -2.46 12.74
C HIS A 103 -13.37 -2.02 13.46
N TYR A 104 -12.26 -1.86 12.72
CA TYR A 104 -10.94 -1.73 13.29
C TYR A 104 -10.12 -0.62 12.65
N GLY A 105 -9.29 0.00 13.49
CA GLY A 105 -8.24 0.92 13.09
C GLY A 105 -8.72 2.30 12.63
N ILE A 106 -7.82 3.02 11.96
CA ILE A 106 -8.08 4.39 11.48
C ILE A 106 -9.30 4.47 10.55
N PRO A 107 -9.45 3.56 9.54
CA PRO A 107 -10.57 3.62 8.60
C PRO A 107 -11.86 2.99 9.15
N GLN A 108 -11.84 2.35 10.32
CA GLN A 108 -12.94 1.54 10.84
C GLN A 108 -13.42 0.49 9.82
N GLY A 109 -12.45 -0.17 9.17
CA GLY A 109 -12.75 -1.23 8.21
C GLY A 109 -13.22 -2.52 8.87
N LYS A 110 -14.15 -3.22 8.21
CA LYS A 110 -14.66 -4.53 8.67
C LYS A 110 -13.71 -5.65 8.26
N SER A 111 -12.50 -5.62 8.79
CA SER A 111 -11.47 -6.64 8.56
C SER A 111 -10.64 -6.82 9.82
N GLU A 112 -10.66 -8.03 10.38
CA GLU A 112 -9.88 -8.34 11.58
C GLU A 112 -8.37 -8.22 11.36
N TRP A 113 -7.92 -8.39 10.13
CA TRP A 113 -6.53 -8.17 9.74
C TRP A 113 -6.02 -6.76 10.11
N LEU A 114 -6.87 -5.73 10.02
CA LEU A 114 -6.51 -4.35 10.38
C LEU A 114 -6.06 -4.20 11.84
N ARG A 115 -6.49 -5.07 12.75
CA ARG A 115 -6.08 -5.02 14.16
C ARG A 115 -4.58 -5.22 14.36
N THR A 116 -3.94 -5.94 13.46
CA THR A 116 -2.52 -6.30 13.54
C THR A 116 -1.63 -5.37 12.73
N GLN A 117 -2.23 -4.44 11.98
CA GLN A 117 -1.49 -3.53 11.10
C GLN A 117 -1.16 -2.22 11.80
N ASP A 118 -0.03 -1.61 11.39
CA ASP A 118 0.28 -0.24 11.78
C ASP A 118 -0.65 0.77 11.10
N GLY A 119 -0.65 2.01 11.61
CA GLY A 119 -1.57 3.05 11.12
C GLY A 119 -1.33 3.46 9.66
N TYR A 120 -0.12 3.33 9.14
CA TYR A 120 0.18 3.66 7.74
C TYR A 120 -0.43 2.62 6.80
N THR A 121 -0.27 1.35 7.14
CA THR A 121 -0.90 0.22 6.42
C THR A 121 -2.42 0.31 6.47
N GLN A 122 -2.99 0.68 7.63
CA GLN A 122 -4.44 0.89 7.76
C GLN A 122 -4.96 2.03 6.88
N ILE A 123 -4.20 3.12 6.76
CA ILE A 123 -4.55 4.25 5.90
C ILE A 123 -4.54 3.82 4.43
N GLN A 124 -3.50 3.10 4.01
CA GLN A 124 -3.41 2.60 2.63
C GLN A 124 -4.59 1.70 2.30
N TRP A 125 -4.89 0.73 3.16
CA TRP A 125 -6.06 -0.15 3.01
C TRP A 125 -7.36 0.66 2.87
N GLY A 126 -7.54 1.66 3.71
CA GLY A 126 -8.74 2.50 3.68
C GLY A 126 -8.83 3.38 2.43
N LEU A 127 -7.69 3.86 1.90
CA LEU A 127 -7.65 4.59 0.62
C LEU A 127 -7.99 3.68 -0.55
N ASP A 128 -7.50 2.44 -0.55
CA ASP A 128 -7.81 1.43 -1.58
C ASP A 128 -9.31 1.09 -1.55
N TYR A 129 -9.88 0.89 -0.37
CA TYR A 129 -11.32 0.68 -0.18
C TYR A 129 -12.14 1.86 -0.70
N ILE A 130 -11.77 3.11 -0.34
CA ILE A 130 -12.44 4.32 -0.82
C ILE A 130 -12.35 4.42 -2.33
N GLY A 131 -11.16 4.19 -2.90
CA GLY A 131 -10.92 4.21 -4.33
C GLY A 131 -11.82 3.25 -5.09
N HIS A 132 -11.92 2.01 -4.59
CA HIS A 132 -12.75 0.97 -5.19
C HIS A 132 -14.26 1.27 -5.08
N ARG A 133 -14.72 1.74 -3.92
CA ARG A 133 -16.16 1.88 -3.65
C ARG A 133 -16.74 3.24 -4.04
N TYR A 134 -15.98 4.31 -3.89
CA TYR A 134 -16.44 5.70 -4.05
C TYR A 134 -15.63 6.50 -5.07
N GLY A 135 -14.47 6.01 -5.49
CA GLY A 135 -13.53 6.72 -6.33
C GLY A 135 -12.67 7.72 -5.56
N GLU A 136 -13.25 8.59 -4.75
CA GLU A 136 -12.55 9.68 -4.06
C GLU A 136 -13.03 9.89 -2.63
N PRO A 137 -12.15 10.37 -1.71
CA PRO A 137 -12.50 10.63 -0.31
C PRO A 137 -13.66 11.61 -0.10
N CYS A 138 -13.83 12.62 -0.96
CA CYS A 138 -14.92 13.57 -0.83
C CYS A 138 -16.28 12.93 -1.12
N ILE A 139 -16.33 11.95 -2.02
CA ILE A 139 -17.56 11.18 -2.30
C ILE A 139 -17.86 10.24 -1.13
N ALA A 140 -16.86 9.58 -0.58
CA ALA A 140 -17.00 8.75 0.62
C ALA A 140 -17.53 9.58 1.81
N LEU A 141 -16.98 10.77 2.04
CA LEU A 141 -17.47 11.68 3.09
C LEU A 141 -18.91 12.13 2.85
N ALA A 142 -19.30 12.42 1.61
CA ALA A 142 -20.68 12.77 1.27
C ALA A 142 -21.63 11.60 1.56
N HIS A 143 -21.24 10.37 1.23
CA HIS A 143 -21.99 9.17 1.57
C HIS A 143 -22.11 8.99 3.09
N TRP A 144 -21.00 9.14 3.81
CA TRP A 144 -21.00 9.06 5.29
C TRP A 144 -21.95 10.07 5.93
N ARG A 145 -21.98 11.32 5.44
CA ARG A 145 -22.90 12.36 5.91
C ARG A 145 -24.37 11.99 5.69
N ALA A 146 -24.65 11.29 4.61
CA ALA A 146 -26.02 10.91 4.24
C ALA A 146 -26.49 9.63 4.95
N LYS A 147 -25.58 8.69 5.24
CA LYS A 147 -25.91 7.34 5.69
C LYS A 147 -25.36 7.02 7.08
N GLY A 148 -24.36 7.76 7.60
CA GLY A 148 -23.68 7.51 8.87
C GLY A 148 -22.59 6.43 8.82
N TRP A 149 -22.23 5.94 7.61
CA TRP A 149 -21.17 4.95 7.37
C TRP A 149 -20.56 5.14 5.98
N HIS A 150 -19.39 4.53 5.73
CA HIS A 150 -18.74 4.48 4.41
C HIS A 150 -18.15 3.11 4.10
#